data_5b738d89a95c56f88efabba5d94def69
#
_entry.id   5b738d89a95c56f88efabba5d94def69
#
_cell.length_a   1.000
_cell.length_b   1.000
_cell.length_c   1.000
_cell.angle_alpha   90.00
_cell.angle_beta   90.00
_cell.angle_gamma   90.00
#
_symmetry.space_group_name_H-M   'P 1'
#
loop_
_entity.id
_entity.type
_entity.pdbx_description
1 polymer ?
#
loop_
_entity_poly.entity_id
_entity_poly.type
_entity_poly.pdbx_seq_one_letter_code
_entity_poly.pdbx_strand_id
1 'polypeptide(L)'
;MADQMIVQATPVRIRGVDETKADLRLSGILFFLLATAFLSATMLAASIAPDYDFHGAAISDLGVIDQTAMLFNSVLALIGVLNIAGGYLLYRSQRRRWLLALYVVAGVGAVGAGLFPLSTGGLHATFALLAFVCFNLEGLGTAALLAGPLRVLGLLAGAIGLFFTIVMVIGDSGNPAVFGPIGHGGAERMIAYPVMLWLLALGGYLMATVVDKKDVKTS
;
A
#
# COMPACT_ATOMS: atom_id res chain seq x y z
N MET A 1 38.70 -53.47 -17.85
CA MET A 1 37.47 -52.73 -18.16
C MET A 1 36.76 -52.48 -16.83
N ALA A 2 36.95 -51.33 -16.22
CA ALA A 2 36.28 -50.94 -14.98
C ALA A 2 35.19 -49.95 -15.39
N ASP A 3 33.98 -50.40 -15.25
CA ASP A 3 32.76 -49.62 -15.54
C ASP A 3 32.58 -48.57 -14.41
N GLN A 4 32.86 -47.29 -14.69
CA GLN A 4 32.61 -46.20 -13.74
C GLN A 4 31.12 -45.89 -13.72
N MET A 5 30.41 -46.45 -12.75
CA MET A 5 29.06 -46.03 -12.39
C MET A 5 29.13 -44.56 -11.90
N ILE A 6 28.84 -43.62 -12.80
CA ILE A 6 28.59 -42.22 -12.43
C ILE A 6 27.23 -42.18 -11.69
N VAL A 7 27.29 -42.18 -10.37
CA VAL A 7 26.11 -41.85 -9.55
C VAL A 7 25.75 -40.38 -9.80
N GLN A 8 24.75 -40.17 -10.65
CA GLN A 8 24.14 -38.85 -10.78
C GLN A 8 23.47 -38.51 -9.47
N ALA A 9 24.12 -37.63 -8.68
CA ALA A 9 23.51 -37.07 -7.49
C ALA A 9 22.27 -36.22 -7.91
N THR A 10 21.11 -36.71 -7.58
CA THR A 10 19.85 -35.96 -7.75
C THR A 10 19.97 -34.63 -6.98
N PRO A 11 19.78 -33.47 -7.62
CA PRO A 11 19.91 -32.20 -6.93
C PRO A 11 18.90 -32.14 -5.77
N VAL A 12 19.38 -31.97 -4.56
CA VAL A 12 18.55 -31.74 -3.37
C VAL A 12 17.80 -30.41 -3.60
N ARG A 13 16.53 -30.50 -3.93
CA ARG A 13 15.63 -29.36 -4.08
C ARG A 13 15.35 -28.82 -2.69
N ILE A 14 16.00 -27.68 -2.33
CA ILE A 14 15.71 -26.98 -1.09
C ILE A 14 14.35 -26.28 -1.28
N ARG A 15 13.28 -26.96 -0.89
CA ARG A 15 11.87 -26.57 -1.05
C ARG A 15 11.55 -25.16 -0.53
N GLY A 16 12.35 -24.60 0.40
CA GLY A 16 12.08 -23.30 1.04
C GLY A 16 12.50 -22.07 0.23
N VAL A 17 13.44 -22.16 -0.72
CA VAL A 17 13.97 -20.98 -1.44
C VAL A 17 13.05 -20.58 -2.59
N ASP A 18 12.52 -21.54 -3.33
CA ASP A 18 11.62 -21.26 -4.46
C ASP A 18 10.25 -20.74 -3.96
N GLU A 19 9.73 -21.29 -2.86
CA GLU A 19 8.48 -20.81 -2.24
C GLU A 19 8.62 -19.37 -1.74
N THR A 20 9.74 -19.02 -1.10
CA THR A 20 10.00 -17.67 -0.61
C THR A 20 10.08 -16.64 -1.75
N LYS A 21 10.67 -17.02 -2.89
CA LYS A 21 10.72 -16.17 -4.08
C LYS A 21 9.34 -15.95 -4.68
N ALA A 22 8.54 -17.01 -4.80
CA ALA A 22 7.18 -16.91 -5.31
C ALA A 22 6.31 -16.01 -4.41
N ASP A 23 6.42 -16.13 -3.09
CA ASP A 23 5.71 -15.28 -2.14
C ASP A 23 6.09 -13.81 -2.29
N LEU A 24 7.38 -13.48 -2.42
CA LEU A 24 7.84 -12.10 -2.62
C LEU A 24 7.34 -11.52 -3.94
N ARG A 25 7.39 -12.29 -5.03
CA ARG A 25 6.88 -11.87 -6.32
C ARG A 25 5.37 -11.58 -6.27
N LEU A 26 4.61 -12.49 -5.67
CA LEU A 26 3.16 -12.31 -5.53
C LEU A 26 2.83 -11.14 -4.61
N SER A 27 3.56 -10.97 -3.49
CA SER A 27 3.44 -9.78 -2.64
C SER A 27 3.68 -8.50 -3.45
N GLY A 28 4.71 -8.48 -4.31
CA GLY A 28 5.01 -7.36 -5.19
C GLY A 28 3.87 -7.04 -6.16
N ILE A 29 3.28 -8.06 -6.78
CA ILE A 29 2.11 -7.90 -7.67
C ILE A 29 0.93 -7.28 -6.89
N LEU A 30 0.64 -7.77 -5.68
CA LEU A 30 -0.47 -7.28 -4.88
C LEU A 30 -0.28 -5.81 -4.47
N PHE A 31 0.92 -5.41 -4.05
CA PHE A 31 1.21 -4.00 -3.72
C PHE A 31 1.16 -3.09 -4.95
N PHE A 32 1.64 -3.57 -6.10
CA PHE A 32 1.55 -2.83 -7.35
C PHE A 32 0.08 -2.60 -7.75
N LEU A 33 -0.73 -3.66 -7.73
CA LEU A 33 -2.16 -3.58 -8.05
C LEU A 33 -2.92 -2.69 -7.06
N LEU A 34 -2.65 -2.81 -5.76
CA LEU A 34 -3.22 -1.98 -4.71
C LEU A 34 -2.99 -0.49 -5.00
N ALA A 35 -1.73 -0.11 -5.18
CA ALA A 35 -1.36 1.29 -5.39
C ALA A 35 -1.91 1.84 -6.70
N THR A 36 -1.84 1.05 -7.79
CA THR A 36 -2.42 1.42 -9.08
C THR A 36 -3.94 1.58 -8.99
N ALA A 37 -4.64 0.63 -8.34
CA ALA A 37 -6.09 0.70 -8.18
C ALA A 37 -6.51 1.94 -7.39
N PHE A 38 -5.85 2.22 -6.27
CA PHE A 38 -6.15 3.40 -5.46
C PHE A 38 -5.96 4.70 -6.24
N LEU A 39 -4.77 4.90 -6.83
CA LEU A 39 -4.45 6.14 -7.54
C LEU A 39 -5.35 6.34 -8.76
N SER A 40 -5.54 5.28 -9.57
CA SER A 40 -6.38 5.37 -10.78
C SER A 40 -7.85 5.58 -10.44
N ALA A 41 -8.39 4.86 -9.48
CA ALA A 41 -9.80 5.01 -9.10
C ALA A 41 -10.09 6.38 -8.45
N THR A 42 -9.18 6.88 -7.60
CA THR A 42 -9.30 8.21 -7.00
C THR A 42 -9.30 9.31 -8.09
N MET A 43 -8.39 9.23 -9.06
CA MET A 43 -8.33 10.18 -10.18
C MET A 43 -9.57 10.08 -11.08
N LEU A 44 -10.00 8.85 -11.40
CA LEU A 44 -11.19 8.64 -12.21
C LEU A 44 -12.45 9.15 -11.48
N ALA A 45 -12.63 8.80 -10.21
CA ALA A 45 -13.74 9.28 -9.40
C ALA A 45 -13.76 10.82 -9.34
N ALA A 46 -12.61 11.45 -9.06
CA ALA A 46 -12.50 12.90 -9.03
C ALA A 46 -12.82 13.57 -10.39
N SER A 47 -12.54 12.88 -11.52
CA SER A 47 -12.82 13.42 -12.85
C SER A 47 -14.29 13.40 -13.25
N ILE A 48 -15.09 12.49 -12.65
CA ILE A 48 -16.53 12.34 -12.94
C ILE A 48 -17.42 12.92 -11.84
N ALA A 49 -16.84 13.25 -10.67
CA ALA A 49 -17.58 13.85 -9.56
C ALA A 49 -17.95 15.31 -9.89
N PRO A 50 -19.25 15.68 -9.86
CA PRO A 50 -19.67 17.06 -10.11
C PRO A 50 -19.06 18.01 -9.06
N ASP A 51 -18.56 19.16 -9.51
CA ASP A 51 -18.07 20.26 -8.68
C ASP A 51 -17.02 19.86 -7.62
N TYR A 52 -16.28 18.76 -7.86
CA TYR A 52 -15.28 18.28 -6.96
C TYR A 52 -14.01 19.16 -6.97
N ASP A 53 -13.79 19.88 -5.87
CA ASP A 53 -12.64 20.77 -5.68
C ASP A 53 -11.47 20.03 -5.03
N PHE A 54 -10.38 19.82 -5.76
CA PHE A 54 -9.16 19.17 -5.26
C PHE A 54 -8.52 19.87 -4.07
N HIS A 55 -8.73 21.17 -3.92
CA HIS A 55 -8.16 21.95 -2.83
C HIS A 55 -8.97 21.76 -1.54
N GLY A 56 -10.29 21.94 -1.63
CA GLY A 56 -11.17 21.90 -0.46
C GLY A 56 -11.71 20.53 -0.11
N ALA A 57 -11.98 19.70 -1.14
CA ALA A 57 -12.62 18.40 -0.95
C ALA A 57 -11.61 17.30 -0.62
N ALA A 58 -11.92 16.53 0.42
CA ALA A 58 -11.19 15.33 0.80
C ALA A 58 -11.29 14.21 -0.27
N ILE A 59 -10.36 13.27 -0.26
CA ILE A 59 -10.49 12.06 -1.10
C ILE A 59 -11.72 11.26 -0.65
N SER A 60 -12.00 11.23 0.64
CA SER A 60 -13.14 10.52 1.23
C SER A 60 -14.50 11.08 0.83
N ASP A 61 -14.59 12.34 0.39
CA ASP A 61 -15.82 12.93 -0.17
C ASP A 61 -16.28 12.16 -1.42
N LEU A 62 -15.37 11.59 -2.19
CA LEU A 62 -15.69 10.73 -3.34
C LEU A 62 -16.54 9.50 -2.96
N GLY A 63 -16.48 9.10 -1.70
CA GLY A 63 -17.23 7.97 -1.15
C GLY A 63 -18.68 8.28 -0.80
N VAL A 64 -19.12 9.55 -0.89
CA VAL A 64 -20.49 10.00 -0.59
C VAL A 64 -21.15 10.75 -1.75
N ILE A 65 -20.44 10.99 -2.85
CA ILE A 65 -20.99 11.54 -4.09
C ILE A 65 -21.63 10.39 -4.88
N ASP A 66 -22.90 10.47 -5.21
CA ASP A 66 -23.69 9.37 -5.83
C ASP A 66 -22.99 8.74 -7.04
N GLN A 67 -22.40 9.56 -7.93
CA GLN A 67 -21.74 9.11 -9.15
C GLN A 67 -20.45 8.33 -8.89
N THR A 68 -19.80 8.50 -7.74
CA THR A 68 -18.46 7.97 -7.45
C THR A 68 -18.39 7.05 -6.26
N ALA A 69 -19.41 7.10 -5.37
CA ALA A 69 -19.41 6.38 -4.11
C ALA A 69 -19.17 4.87 -4.27
N MET A 70 -19.85 4.23 -5.22
CA MET A 70 -19.70 2.80 -5.47
C MET A 70 -18.27 2.46 -5.92
N LEU A 71 -17.72 3.22 -6.87
CA LEU A 71 -16.36 3.02 -7.37
C LEU A 71 -15.35 3.20 -6.25
N PHE A 72 -15.40 4.34 -5.57
CA PHE A 72 -14.40 4.72 -4.56
C PHE A 72 -14.43 3.76 -3.36
N ASN A 73 -15.59 3.52 -2.78
CA ASN A 73 -15.73 2.67 -1.60
C ASN A 73 -15.37 1.20 -1.90
N SER A 74 -15.75 0.68 -3.07
CA SER A 74 -15.34 -0.68 -3.49
C SER A 74 -13.84 -0.81 -3.64
N VAL A 75 -13.17 0.21 -4.18
CA VAL A 75 -11.71 0.20 -4.31
C VAL A 75 -11.04 0.32 -2.95
N LEU A 76 -11.54 1.13 -2.02
CA LEU A 76 -11.02 1.16 -0.65
C LEU A 76 -11.08 -0.23 0.02
N ALA A 77 -12.20 -0.93 -0.10
CA ALA A 77 -12.31 -2.29 0.42
C ALA A 77 -11.32 -3.25 -0.27
N LEU A 78 -11.21 -3.18 -1.60
CA LEU A 78 -10.28 -4.00 -2.38
C LEU A 78 -8.82 -3.76 -1.96
N ILE A 79 -8.38 -2.51 -1.88
CA ILE A 79 -6.99 -2.22 -1.50
C ILE A 79 -6.66 -2.71 -0.09
N GLY A 80 -7.63 -2.65 0.83
CA GLY A 80 -7.44 -3.21 2.17
C GLY A 80 -7.22 -4.71 2.16
N VAL A 81 -7.97 -5.47 1.36
CA VAL A 81 -7.77 -6.92 1.19
C VAL A 81 -6.43 -7.22 0.54
N LEU A 82 -6.06 -6.48 -0.52
CA LEU A 82 -4.77 -6.65 -1.21
C LEU A 82 -3.60 -6.34 -0.26
N ASN A 83 -3.75 -5.33 0.61
CA ASN A 83 -2.75 -4.97 1.61
C ASN A 83 -2.49 -6.10 2.61
N ILE A 84 -3.56 -6.67 3.18
CA ILE A 84 -3.45 -7.80 4.10
C ILE A 84 -2.79 -9.00 3.42
N ALA A 85 -3.23 -9.35 2.22
CA ALA A 85 -2.70 -10.49 1.47
C ALA A 85 -1.22 -10.29 1.10
N GLY A 86 -0.85 -9.10 0.60
CA GLY A 86 0.54 -8.73 0.27
C GLY A 86 1.45 -8.74 1.48
N GLY A 87 0.98 -8.14 2.59
CA GLY A 87 1.69 -8.12 3.87
C GLY A 87 1.88 -9.52 4.47
N TYR A 88 0.89 -10.40 4.35
CA TYR A 88 1.01 -11.79 4.78
C TYR A 88 2.07 -12.57 3.98
N LEU A 89 2.10 -12.42 2.66
CA LEU A 89 3.12 -13.04 1.81
C LEU A 89 4.52 -12.51 2.11
N LEU A 90 4.63 -11.19 2.33
CA LEU A 90 5.88 -10.57 2.77
C LEU A 90 6.32 -11.14 4.15
N TYR A 91 5.39 -11.31 5.08
CA TYR A 91 5.65 -11.92 6.39
C TYR A 91 6.16 -13.36 6.25
N ARG A 92 5.62 -14.17 5.35
CA ARG A 92 6.09 -15.55 5.12
C ARG A 92 7.58 -15.59 4.79
N SER A 93 8.07 -14.57 4.07
CA SER A 93 9.48 -14.40 3.73
C SER A 93 10.31 -13.78 4.86
N GLN A 94 9.84 -12.68 5.46
CA GLN A 94 10.63 -11.85 6.40
C GLN A 94 10.46 -12.24 7.87
N ARG A 95 9.38 -12.95 8.22
CA ARG A 95 9.05 -13.41 9.57
C ARG A 95 8.90 -12.28 10.63
N ARG A 96 8.61 -11.05 10.22
CA ARG A 96 8.45 -9.89 11.10
C ARG A 96 6.98 -9.72 11.50
N ARG A 97 6.57 -10.28 12.67
CA ARG A 97 5.18 -10.25 13.15
C ARG A 97 4.63 -8.83 13.37
N TRP A 98 5.47 -7.91 13.89
CA TRP A 98 5.04 -6.54 14.11
C TRP A 98 4.68 -5.82 12.79
N LEU A 99 5.43 -6.12 11.72
CA LEU A 99 5.15 -5.54 10.40
C LEU A 99 3.87 -6.14 9.80
N LEU A 100 3.65 -7.45 9.96
CA LEU A 100 2.38 -8.08 9.59
C LEU A 100 1.19 -7.42 10.30
N ALA A 101 1.32 -7.12 11.60
CA ALA A 101 0.27 -6.47 12.36
C ALA A 101 -0.09 -5.09 11.75
N LEU A 102 0.90 -4.30 11.31
CA LEU A 102 0.67 -3.03 10.64
C LEU A 102 -0.10 -3.22 9.32
N TYR A 103 0.31 -4.17 8.46
CA TYR A 103 -0.39 -4.49 7.21
C TYR A 103 -1.84 -4.93 7.45
N VAL A 104 -2.08 -5.74 8.49
CA VAL A 104 -3.43 -6.19 8.83
C VAL A 104 -4.29 -5.01 9.31
N VAL A 105 -3.76 -4.18 10.24
CA VAL A 105 -4.51 -3.04 10.78
C VAL A 105 -4.78 -1.99 9.71
N ALA A 106 -3.79 -1.67 8.86
CA ALA A 106 -3.96 -0.77 7.72
C ALA A 106 -5.06 -1.27 6.77
N GLY A 107 -4.99 -2.56 6.41
CA GLY A 107 -5.97 -3.17 5.52
C GLY A 107 -7.38 -3.23 6.12
N VAL A 108 -7.52 -3.56 7.40
CA VAL A 108 -8.81 -3.49 8.11
C VAL A 108 -9.33 -2.05 8.14
N GLY A 109 -8.46 -1.07 8.37
CA GLY A 109 -8.81 0.34 8.28
C GLY A 109 -9.36 0.72 6.91
N ALA A 110 -8.69 0.34 5.83
CA ALA A 110 -9.13 0.64 4.46
C ALA A 110 -10.46 -0.08 4.10
N VAL A 111 -10.60 -1.36 4.48
CA VAL A 111 -11.88 -2.10 4.31
C VAL A 111 -13.00 -1.40 5.08
N GLY A 112 -12.73 -1.03 6.35
CA GLY A 112 -13.71 -0.34 7.18
C GLY A 112 -14.10 1.02 6.62
N ALA A 113 -13.14 1.83 6.15
CA ALA A 113 -13.42 3.12 5.53
C ALA A 113 -14.28 2.99 4.25
N GLY A 114 -14.08 1.91 3.47
CA GLY A 114 -14.90 1.61 2.30
C GLY A 114 -16.31 1.10 2.64
N LEU A 115 -16.45 0.33 3.72
CA LEU A 115 -17.77 -0.20 4.14
C LEU A 115 -18.58 0.81 4.95
N PHE A 116 -17.94 1.73 5.62
CA PHE A 116 -18.52 2.82 6.39
C PHE A 116 -18.12 4.16 5.77
N PRO A 117 -18.88 4.66 4.76
CA PRO A 117 -18.57 5.91 4.06
C PRO A 117 -18.53 7.12 5.00
N LEU A 118 -18.02 8.26 4.50
CA LEU A 118 -17.89 9.50 5.26
C LEU A 118 -19.19 9.94 5.95
N SER A 119 -20.37 9.63 5.36
CA SER A 119 -21.68 9.88 5.96
C SER A 119 -21.93 9.16 7.28
N THR A 120 -21.15 8.14 7.64
CA THR A 120 -21.23 7.45 8.94
C THR A 120 -20.46 8.16 10.06
N GLY A 121 -19.84 9.32 9.77
CA GLY A 121 -19.21 10.20 10.74
C GLY A 121 -18.03 9.55 11.47
N GLY A 122 -18.09 9.49 12.81
CA GLY A 122 -17.00 9.01 13.65
C GLY A 122 -16.52 7.59 13.34
N LEU A 123 -17.39 6.73 12.81
CA LEU A 123 -17.03 5.36 12.43
C LEU A 123 -16.08 5.38 11.22
N HIS A 124 -16.43 6.16 10.17
CA HIS A 124 -15.53 6.38 9.03
C HIS A 124 -14.20 6.97 9.50
N ALA A 125 -14.22 8.03 10.28
CA ALA A 125 -13.02 8.71 10.76
C ALA A 125 -12.09 7.77 11.53
N THR A 126 -12.63 6.85 12.32
CA THR A 126 -11.84 5.85 13.05
C THR A 126 -11.12 4.91 12.08
N PHE A 127 -11.83 4.34 11.11
CA PHE A 127 -11.24 3.43 10.13
C PHE A 127 -10.25 4.14 9.19
N ALA A 128 -10.57 5.35 8.75
CA ALA A 128 -9.68 6.17 7.93
C ALA A 128 -8.38 6.52 8.69
N LEU A 129 -8.47 6.91 9.96
CA LEU A 129 -7.30 7.20 10.78
C LEU A 129 -6.42 5.94 10.97
N LEU A 130 -7.02 4.77 11.23
CA LEU A 130 -6.28 3.52 11.31
C LEU A 130 -5.56 3.21 10.00
N ALA A 131 -6.24 3.38 8.85
CA ALA A 131 -5.63 3.19 7.54
C ALA A 131 -4.46 4.18 7.34
N PHE A 132 -4.68 5.47 7.52
CA PHE A 132 -3.67 6.51 7.32
C PHE A 132 -2.41 6.29 8.17
N VAL A 133 -2.59 6.05 9.47
CA VAL A 133 -1.45 5.81 10.36
C VAL A 133 -0.72 4.53 9.98
N CYS A 134 -1.45 3.42 9.81
CA CYS A 134 -0.80 2.12 9.64
C CYS A 134 -0.22 1.92 8.23
N PHE A 135 -0.81 2.48 7.14
CA PHE A 135 -0.16 2.47 5.82
C PHE A 135 1.17 3.23 5.82
N ASN A 136 1.23 4.36 6.50
CA ASN A 136 2.48 5.11 6.60
C ASN A 136 3.51 4.42 7.51
N LEU A 137 3.07 3.81 8.61
CA LEU A 137 3.96 3.03 9.49
C LEU A 137 4.47 1.73 8.83
N GLU A 138 3.64 1.00 8.06
CA GLU A 138 4.11 -0.17 7.31
C GLU A 138 5.10 0.23 6.22
N GLY A 139 4.88 1.39 5.57
CA GLY A 139 5.82 1.99 4.63
C GLY A 139 7.18 2.25 5.27
N LEU A 140 7.20 2.96 6.41
CA LEU A 140 8.41 3.20 7.20
C LEU A 140 9.08 1.90 7.63
N GLY A 141 8.30 0.98 8.19
CA GLY A 141 8.79 -0.29 8.71
C GLY A 141 9.40 -1.18 7.62
N THR A 142 8.75 -1.25 6.45
CA THR A 142 9.27 -2.02 5.32
C THR A 142 10.51 -1.33 4.72
N ALA A 143 10.48 -0.01 4.55
CA ALA A 143 11.62 0.77 4.06
C ALA A 143 12.86 0.61 4.94
N ALA A 144 12.69 0.53 6.27
CA ALA A 144 13.78 0.32 7.21
C ALA A 144 14.52 -1.01 6.99
N LEU A 145 13.86 -2.01 6.41
CA LEU A 145 14.46 -3.32 6.08
C LEU A 145 15.14 -3.37 4.71
N LEU A 146 15.01 -2.32 3.92
CA LEU A 146 15.59 -2.20 2.58
C LEU A 146 16.94 -1.48 2.62
N ALA A 147 17.58 -1.39 1.46
CA ALA A 147 18.78 -0.60 1.24
C ALA A 147 18.62 0.31 0.00
N GLY A 148 19.57 1.23 -0.18
CA GLY A 148 19.61 2.10 -1.36
C GLY A 148 18.47 3.13 -1.45
N PRO A 149 18.21 3.66 -2.65
CA PRO A 149 17.25 4.75 -2.85
C PRO A 149 15.83 4.41 -2.38
N LEU A 150 15.38 3.17 -2.57
CA LEU A 150 14.02 2.75 -2.20
C LEU A 150 13.78 2.85 -0.68
N ARG A 151 14.82 2.63 0.14
CA ARG A 151 14.76 2.88 1.58
C ARG A 151 14.51 4.35 1.88
N VAL A 152 15.30 5.23 1.29
CA VAL A 152 15.19 6.69 1.53
C VAL A 152 13.81 7.20 1.13
N LEU A 153 13.35 6.81 -0.08
CA LEU A 153 12.04 7.21 -0.59
C LEU A 153 10.90 6.72 0.31
N GLY A 154 10.98 5.49 0.82
CA GLY A 154 9.94 4.95 1.71
C GLY A 154 9.94 5.61 3.09
N LEU A 155 11.11 5.92 3.64
CA LEU A 155 11.20 6.67 4.90
C LEU A 155 10.62 8.08 4.74
N LEU A 156 10.93 8.76 3.63
CA LEU A 156 10.36 10.08 3.33
C LEU A 156 8.84 9.99 3.12
N ALA A 157 8.36 9.05 2.31
CA ALA A 157 6.94 8.88 2.03
C ALA A 157 6.12 8.66 3.31
N GLY A 158 6.54 7.72 4.16
CA GLY A 158 5.85 7.44 5.42
C GLY A 158 5.94 8.60 6.42
N ALA A 159 7.09 9.30 6.52
CA ALA A 159 7.24 10.46 7.39
C ALA A 159 6.33 11.63 6.95
N ILE A 160 6.27 11.90 5.64
CA ILE A 160 5.37 12.91 5.07
C ILE A 160 3.91 12.56 5.40
N GLY A 161 3.50 11.31 5.15
CA GLY A 161 2.13 10.88 5.41
C GLY A 161 1.75 10.99 6.90
N LEU A 162 2.62 10.59 7.83
CA LEU A 162 2.37 10.77 9.27
C LEU A 162 2.32 12.24 9.68
N PHE A 163 3.18 13.08 9.13
CA PHE A 163 3.14 14.52 9.38
C PHE A 163 1.79 15.11 8.96
N PHE A 164 1.33 14.79 7.73
CA PHE A 164 0.03 15.28 7.27
C PHE A 164 -1.16 14.63 7.96
N THR A 165 -1.03 13.41 8.50
CA THR A 165 -2.04 12.83 9.39
C THR A 165 -2.21 13.68 10.65
N ILE A 166 -1.12 14.16 11.25
CA ILE A 166 -1.17 15.08 12.40
C ILE A 166 -1.83 16.42 12.00
N VAL A 167 -1.43 16.98 10.85
CA VAL A 167 -2.04 18.22 10.31
C VAL A 167 -3.55 18.03 10.13
N MET A 168 -3.98 16.90 9.58
CA MET A 168 -5.40 16.57 9.39
C MET A 168 -6.15 16.53 10.72
N VAL A 169 -5.64 15.80 11.71
CA VAL A 169 -6.27 15.73 13.05
C VAL A 169 -6.41 17.11 13.69
N ILE A 170 -5.39 17.96 13.59
CA ILE A 170 -5.44 19.34 14.14
C ILE A 170 -6.46 20.18 13.38
N GLY A 171 -6.46 20.12 12.05
CA GLY A 171 -7.36 20.88 11.20
C GLY A 171 -8.84 20.54 11.45
N ASP A 172 -9.15 19.26 11.51
CA ASP A 172 -10.51 18.73 11.73
C ASP A 172 -10.98 18.94 13.18
N SER A 173 -10.05 19.13 14.12
CA SER A 173 -10.36 19.49 15.51
C SER A 173 -10.72 20.99 15.70
N GLY A 174 -10.85 21.75 14.60
CA GLY A 174 -11.33 23.13 14.62
C GLY A 174 -10.26 24.20 14.31
N ASN A 175 -9.10 23.80 13.80
CA ASN A 175 -8.06 24.74 13.35
C ASN A 175 -7.72 24.55 11.85
N PRO A 176 -8.63 24.84 10.92
CA PRO A 176 -8.43 24.61 9.48
C PRO A 176 -7.29 25.45 8.86
N ALA A 177 -6.83 26.48 9.55
CA ALA A 177 -5.69 27.30 9.09
C ALA A 177 -4.40 26.49 8.94
N VAL A 178 -4.25 25.33 9.62
CA VAL A 178 -3.07 24.46 9.52
C VAL A 178 -2.93 23.80 8.14
N PHE A 179 -4.01 23.70 7.35
CA PHE A 179 -3.95 23.19 5.99
C PHE A 179 -3.20 24.11 5.03
N GLY A 180 -3.08 25.40 5.35
CA GLY A 180 -2.35 26.37 4.55
C GLY A 180 -2.81 26.42 3.09
N PRO A 181 -1.89 26.66 2.16
CA PRO A 181 -2.22 26.86 0.74
C PRO A 181 -2.63 25.58 -0.02
N ILE A 182 -2.45 24.41 0.57
CA ILE A 182 -2.83 23.14 -0.08
C ILE A 182 -4.27 22.70 0.23
N GLY A 183 -4.89 23.32 1.23
CA GLY A 183 -6.25 23.03 1.67
C GLY A 183 -6.41 21.65 2.30
N HIS A 184 -7.64 21.35 2.73
CA HIS A 184 -8.01 20.08 3.35
C HIS A 184 -7.76 18.89 2.40
N GLY A 185 -8.23 19.01 1.15
CA GLY A 185 -8.06 17.96 0.15
C GLY A 185 -6.61 17.70 -0.22
N GLY A 186 -5.78 18.75 -0.29
CA GLY A 186 -4.34 18.59 -0.49
C GLY A 186 -3.66 17.87 0.67
N ALA A 187 -4.03 18.21 1.91
CA ALA A 187 -3.48 17.56 3.11
C ALA A 187 -3.80 16.06 3.12
N GLU A 188 -5.03 15.65 2.83
CA GLU A 188 -5.38 14.22 2.77
C GLU A 188 -4.61 13.46 1.68
N ARG A 189 -4.41 14.09 0.51
CA ARG A 189 -3.58 13.50 -0.56
C ARG A 189 -2.13 13.32 -0.12
N MET A 190 -1.59 14.24 0.67
CA MET A 190 -0.23 14.12 1.21
C MET A 190 -0.11 13.01 2.26
N ILE A 191 -1.22 12.58 2.88
CA ILE A 191 -1.22 11.39 3.72
C ILE A 191 -1.10 10.11 2.87
N ALA A 192 -1.88 10.02 1.79
CA ALA A 192 -2.06 8.77 1.06
C ALA A 192 -1.10 8.61 -0.14
N TYR A 193 -0.92 9.64 -0.98
CA TYR A 193 -0.22 9.49 -2.25
C TYR A 193 1.26 9.14 -2.12
N PRO A 194 2.06 9.74 -1.23
CA PRO A 194 3.47 9.38 -1.11
C PRO A 194 3.68 7.91 -0.81
N VAL A 195 2.93 7.35 0.15
CA VAL A 195 3.06 5.93 0.51
C VAL A 195 2.52 5.01 -0.58
N MET A 196 1.46 5.38 -1.30
CA MET A 196 0.95 4.60 -2.43
C MET A 196 1.94 4.57 -3.60
N LEU A 197 2.56 5.69 -3.95
CA LEU A 197 3.61 5.75 -4.97
C LEU A 197 4.83 4.91 -4.56
N TRP A 198 5.17 4.92 -3.27
CA TRP A 198 6.24 4.08 -2.76
C TRP A 198 5.87 2.58 -2.80
N LEU A 199 4.63 2.20 -2.44
CA LEU A 199 4.16 0.81 -2.57
C LEU A 199 4.16 0.32 -4.02
N LEU A 200 3.86 1.21 -4.98
CA LEU A 200 4.00 0.92 -6.41
C LEU A 200 5.45 0.57 -6.76
N ALA A 201 6.39 1.39 -6.31
CA ALA A 201 7.83 1.16 -6.52
C ALA A 201 8.33 -0.10 -5.81
N LEU A 202 7.88 -0.34 -4.56
CA LEU A 202 8.17 -1.57 -3.82
C LEU A 202 7.66 -2.80 -4.56
N GLY A 203 6.43 -2.72 -5.09
CA GLY A 203 5.84 -3.79 -5.89
C GLY A 203 6.71 -4.16 -7.09
N GLY A 204 7.12 -3.16 -7.86
CA GLY A 204 8.06 -3.35 -8.99
C GLY A 204 9.39 -3.95 -8.56
N TYR A 205 9.97 -3.45 -7.47
CA TYR A 205 11.22 -3.96 -6.91
C TYR A 205 11.11 -5.44 -6.51
N LEU A 206 10.08 -5.83 -5.77
CA LEU A 206 9.87 -7.21 -5.34
C LEU A 206 9.65 -8.17 -6.53
N MET A 207 8.96 -7.73 -7.58
CA MET A 207 8.80 -8.51 -8.81
C MET A 207 10.13 -8.72 -9.54
N ALA A 208 10.96 -7.68 -9.63
CA ALA A 208 12.24 -7.72 -10.35
C ALA A 208 13.33 -8.52 -9.63
N THR A 209 13.39 -8.47 -8.29
CA THR A 209 14.42 -9.18 -7.51
C THR A 209 14.31 -10.70 -7.56
N VAL A 210 13.19 -11.22 -8.05
CA VAL A 210 12.88 -12.66 -8.12
C VAL A 210 13.08 -13.24 -9.54
N VAL A 211 13.39 -12.41 -10.54
CA VAL A 211 13.68 -12.90 -11.90
C VAL A 211 14.97 -13.75 -11.87
N ASP A 212 14.85 -15.03 -12.18
CA ASP A 212 15.96 -15.97 -12.15
C ASP A 212 16.96 -15.64 -13.28
N LYS A 213 18.26 -15.67 -12.98
CA LYS A 213 19.34 -15.44 -13.97
C LYS A 213 19.29 -16.45 -15.14
N LYS A 214 18.44 -17.46 -15.07
CA LYS A 214 18.23 -18.44 -16.17
C LYS A 214 17.40 -17.88 -17.33
N ASP A 215 16.47 -16.96 -17.06
CA ASP A 215 15.57 -16.41 -18.10
C ASP A 215 16.28 -15.36 -18.99
N VAL A 216 17.41 -14.82 -18.54
CA VAL A 216 18.18 -13.80 -19.27
C VAL A 216 19.14 -14.41 -20.31
N LYS A 217 19.37 -15.75 -20.29
CA LYS A 217 20.29 -16.42 -21.23
C LYS A 217 19.63 -17.00 -22.49
N THR A 218 18.32 -16.87 -22.65
CA THR A 218 17.54 -17.44 -23.79
C THR A 218 16.84 -16.40 -24.66
N SER A 219 17.13 -15.10 -24.49
CA SER A 219 16.63 -14.03 -25.37
C SER A 219 17.75 -13.41 -26.21
#